data_5eb59c8a4f31adad3e3f1b062612967e
#
_entry.id   5eb59c8a4f31adad3e3f1b062612967e
#
_cell.length_a   1.000
_cell.length_b   1.000
_cell.length_c   1.000
_cell.angle_alpha   90.00
_cell.angle_beta   90.00
_cell.angle_gamma   90.00
#
_symmetry.space_group_name_H-M   'P 1'
#
loop_
_entity.id
_entity.type
_entity.pdbx_description
1 polymer ?
#
loop_
_entity_poly.entity_id
_entity_poly.type
_entity_poly.pdbx_seq_one_letter_code
_entity_poly.pdbx_strand_id
1 'polypeptide(L)'
;MQNPPENQGKLVRSIGLTSAVVLVISSVIGTGVFKKIAPMSYELQSPSLVLFAWLAAGLISLAGTLSNAEVASMLADSGGDFVYYRKIYNRFFAFLFGWTNFAVIRTASIASIAYVFAQSINSLIPIPNSSQELSDISIFGLHFFDNLGIKLIAIALIVFLTYFNNKGMKLGEKLSTTLVSLMVMAMLLIITLGLLSSSGSLEHLQQNSVRYNPESMSGSTLFKALALACLSAFWGYEGWNSVGYIGGEIKNPQRNLPLALTIGTLIIMALYLMMNFVYLYILPIDEFINIYEAKNGIGAVAVVKHFLGPWGGTLISCLILVTTFNCTSSTILLASRLFYAMAKDNMFFKKVDYIHPVY
;
A
#
# COMPACT_ATOMS: atom_id res chain seq x y z
N MET A 1 28.68 -16.42 -38.66
CA MET A 1 27.82 -16.87 -37.53
C MET A 1 28.10 -15.93 -36.35
N GLN A 2 27.23 -14.96 -36.10
CA GLN A 2 27.36 -14.09 -34.91
C GLN A 2 26.96 -14.92 -33.70
N ASN A 3 27.83 -14.98 -32.70
CA ASN A 3 27.53 -15.59 -31.43
C ASN A 3 26.27 -14.92 -30.86
N PRO A 4 25.26 -15.65 -30.37
CA PRO A 4 24.13 -15.05 -29.72
C PRO A 4 24.64 -14.24 -28.53
N PRO A 5 24.00 -13.07 -28.23
CA PRO A 5 24.47 -12.22 -27.13
C PRO A 5 24.43 -13.00 -25.81
N GLU A 6 25.54 -12.92 -25.08
CA GLU A 6 25.85 -13.62 -23.83
C GLU A 6 24.84 -13.34 -22.65
N ASN A 7 23.80 -12.56 -22.91
CA ASN A 7 22.82 -12.09 -21.93
C ASN A 7 21.44 -12.79 -22.00
N GLN A 8 21.32 -13.89 -22.73
CA GLN A 8 20.05 -14.63 -22.76
C GLN A 8 19.78 -15.27 -21.39
N GLY A 9 18.81 -14.74 -20.64
CA GLY A 9 18.29 -15.33 -19.40
C GLY A 9 18.81 -14.73 -18.08
N LYS A 10 19.48 -13.55 -18.09
CA LYS A 10 19.88 -12.85 -16.86
C LYS A 10 19.18 -11.50 -16.75
N LEU A 11 18.64 -11.21 -15.56
CA LEU A 11 18.09 -9.89 -15.24
C LEU A 11 19.22 -8.84 -15.26
N VAL A 12 18.96 -7.69 -15.89
CA VAL A 12 19.96 -6.62 -16.07
C VAL A 12 19.83 -5.61 -14.93
N ARG A 13 20.94 -5.28 -14.28
CA ARG A 13 20.99 -4.24 -13.23
C ARG A 13 20.85 -2.85 -13.83
N SER A 14 19.62 -2.35 -13.91
CA SER A 14 19.28 -1.05 -14.51
C SER A 14 18.79 -0.01 -13.50
N ILE A 15 18.24 -0.42 -12.35
CA ILE A 15 17.54 0.41 -11.38
C ILE A 15 18.53 1.15 -10.48
N GLY A 16 18.47 2.49 -10.46
CA GLY A 16 19.27 3.35 -9.56
C GLY A 16 18.63 3.52 -8.19
N LEU A 17 19.32 4.24 -7.28
CA LEU A 17 18.83 4.51 -5.93
C LEU A 17 17.48 5.26 -5.96
N THR A 18 17.36 6.33 -6.74
CA THR A 18 16.12 7.14 -6.82
C THR A 18 14.94 6.30 -7.27
N SER A 19 15.11 5.49 -8.32
CA SER A 19 14.05 4.60 -8.80
C SER A 19 13.67 3.53 -7.77
N ALA A 20 14.65 3.01 -7.03
CA ALA A 20 14.40 2.06 -5.95
C ALA A 20 13.59 2.70 -4.81
N VAL A 21 13.92 3.94 -4.38
CA VAL A 21 13.13 4.72 -3.40
C VAL A 21 11.71 4.94 -3.90
N VAL A 22 11.55 5.35 -5.15
CA VAL A 22 10.23 5.54 -5.78
C VAL A 22 9.42 4.24 -5.76
N LEU A 23 10.04 3.09 -6.03
CA LEU A 23 9.35 1.80 -5.98
C LEU A 23 8.94 1.41 -4.56
N VAL A 24 9.74 1.74 -3.53
CA VAL A 24 9.31 1.58 -2.11
C VAL A 24 8.06 2.43 -1.86
N ILE A 25 8.11 3.72 -2.18
CA ILE A 25 6.98 4.64 -1.97
C ILE A 25 5.75 4.15 -2.74
N SER A 26 5.93 3.73 -3.99
CA SER A 26 4.88 3.22 -4.87
C SER A 26 4.21 1.95 -4.35
N SER A 27 4.96 1.05 -3.73
CA SER A 27 4.43 -0.21 -3.21
C SER A 27 3.71 -0.05 -1.86
N VAL A 28 3.98 1.03 -1.12
CA VAL A 28 3.41 1.27 0.21
C VAL A 28 2.25 2.26 0.17
N ILE A 29 2.39 3.40 -0.53
CA ILE A 29 1.31 4.40 -0.55
C ILE A 29 0.17 3.91 -1.45
N GLY A 30 -0.81 3.30 -0.81
CA GLY A 30 -2.06 2.85 -1.41
C GLY A 30 -3.26 3.52 -0.75
N THR A 31 -4.11 2.71 -0.11
CA THR A 31 -5.36 3.17 0.52
C THR A 31 -5.23 3.50 2.00
N GLY A 32 -4.16 3.06 2.65
CA GLY A 32 -4.03 3.06 4.10
C GLY A 32 -4.17 4.45 4.72
N VAL A 33 -3.37 5.41 4.27
CA VAL A 33 -3.37 6.77 4.81
C VAL A 33 -4.71 7.51 4.63
N PHE A 34 -5.51 7.15 3.63
CA PHE A 34 -6.79 7.81 3.35
C PHE A 34 -7.96 7.20 4.12
N LYS A 35 -7.91 5.90 4.40
CA LYS A 35 -9.04 5.15 4.98
C LYS A 35 -8.87 4.83 6.47
N LYS A 36 -7.65 4.62 6.96
CA LYS A 36 -7.41 4.04 8.28
C LYS A 36 -7.60 5.00 9.45
N ILE A 37 -7.69 6.30 9.19
CA ILE A 37 -7.99 7.29 10.24
C ILE A 37 -9.32 6.97 10.94
N ALA A 38 -10.38 6.60 10.21
CA ALA A 38 -11.70 6.36 10.76
C ALA A 38 -11.75 5.14 11.72
N PRO A 39 -11.32 3.92 11.34
CA PRO A 39 -11.27 2.79 12.28
C PRO A 39 -10.32 3.03 13.46
N MET A 40 -9.20 3.71 13.27
CA MET A 40 -8.29 4.02 14.37
C MET A 40 -8.92 5.02 15.36
N SER A 41 -9.65 6.00 14.87
CA SER A 41 -10.41 6.95 15.72
C SER A 41 -11.50 6.26 16.51
N TYR A 42 -12.18 5.27 15.93
CA TYR A 42 -13.18 4.47 16.60
C TYR A 42 -12.60 3.65 17.77
N GLU A 43 -11.44 3.00 17.54
CA GLU A 43 -10.77 2.16 18.54
C GLU A 43 -10.16 3.00 19.70
N LEU A 44 -9.55 4.15 19.38
CA LEU A 44 -8.73 4.91 20.33
C LEU A 44 -9.44 6.10 20.95
N GLN A 45 -10.45 6.67 20.28
CA GLN A 45 -11.28 7.79 20.77
C GLN A 45 -10.49 9.03 21.24
N SER A 46 -9.19 9.10 20.90
CA SER A 46 -8.27 10.17 21.30
C SER A 46 -7.33 10.51 20.15
N PRO A 47 -7.26 11.80 19.69
CA PRO A 47 -6.38 12.22 18.61
C PRO A 47 -4.91 11.93 18.89
N SER A 48 -4.46 12.16 20.12
CA SER A 48 -3.07 11.92 20.52
C SER A 48 -2.71 10.43 20.46
N LEU A 49 -3.62 9.54 20.86
CA LEU A 49 -3.41 8.09 20.75
C LEU A 49 -3.41 7.62 19.29
N VAL A 50 -4.23 8.22 18.42
CA VAL A 50 -4.22 7.91 16.98
C VAL A 50 -2.86 8.29 16.35
N LEU A 51 -2.36 9.51 16.62
CA LEU A 51 -1.05 9.93 16.14
C LEU A 51 0.08 9.09 16.72
N PHE A 52 -0.01 8.74 18.00
CA PHE A 52 0.94 7.83 18.64
C PHE A 52 0.94 6.44 17.99
N ALA A 53 -0.23 5.88 17.66
CA ALA A 53 -0.33 4.58 16.99
C ALA A 53 0.29 4.61 15.57
N TRP A 54 0.09 5.71 14.81
CA TRP A 54 0.77 5.91 13.54
C TRP A 54 2.29 6.00 13.67
N LEU A 55 2.78 6.74 14.67
CA LEU A 55 4.20 6.86 14.96
C LEU A 55 4.80 5.52 15.41
N ALA A 56 4.15 4.83 16.35
CA ALA A 56 4.60 3.55 16.86
C ALA A 56 4.66 2.48 15.75
N ALA A 57 3.61 2.37 14.94
CA ALA A 57 3.59 1.45 13.80
C ALA A 57 4.67 1.82 12.76
N GLY A 58 4.90 3.11 12.51
CA GLY A 58 5.97 3.60 11.63
C GLY A 58 7.36 3.22 12.15
N LEU A 59 7.62 3.41 13.45
CA LEU A 59 8.91 3.05 14.06
C LEU A 59 9.14 1.54 14.05
N ILE A 60 8.12 0.73 14.32
CA ILE A 60 8.20 -0.74 14.25
C ILE A 60 8.47 -1.16 12.79
N SER A 61 7.76 -0.56 11.81
CA SER A 61 8.00 -0.82 10.40
C SER A 61 9.41 -0.41 9.97
N LEU A 62 9.92 0.73 10.46
CA LEU A 62 11.29 1.17 10.21
C LEU A 62 12.32 0.22 10.80
N ALA A 63 12.12 -0.27 12.03
CA ALA A 63 12.99 -1.27 12.64
C ALA A 63 13.02 -2.57 11.81
N GLY A 64 11.85 -3.05 11.35
CA GLY A 64 11.74 -4.17 10.43
C GLY A 64 12.46 -3.91 9.10
N THR A 65 12.29 -2.70 8.54
CA THR A 65 12.96 -2.27 7.32
C THR A 65 14.49 -2.28 7.47
N LEU A 66 15.03 -1.76 8.58
CA LEU A 66 16.47 -1.73 8.83
C LEU A 66 17.04 -3.14 8.95
N SER A 67 16.36 -4.03 9.69
CA SER A 67 16.77 -5.43 9.81
C SER A 67 16.74 -6.16 8.47
N ASN A 68 15.69 -5.94 7.66
CA ASN A 68 15.58 -6.51 6.33
C ASN A 68 16.63 -5.92 5.37
N ALA A 69 16.94 -4.63 5.49
CA ALA A 69 17.93 -3.93 4.68
C ALA A 69 19.33 -4.53 4.86
N GLU A 70 19.71 -4.91 6.07
CA GLU A 70 20.97 -5.59 6.35
C GLU A 70 21.03 -6.94 5.62
N VAL A 71 20.01 -7.78 5.78
CA VAL A 71 19.90 -9.06 5.07
C VAL A 71 19.90 -8.87 3.56
N ALA A 72 19.15 -7.89 3.07
CA ALA A 72 19.04 -7.56 1.65
C ALA A 72 20.38 -7.11 1.05
N SER A 73 21.22 -6.43 1.83
CA SER A 73 22.58 -6.04 1.39
C SER A 73 23.50 -7.23 1.17
N MET A 74 23.35 -8.27 2.01
CA MET A 74 24.16 -9.50 1.96
C MET A 74 23.66 -10.47 0.89
N LEU A 75 22.34 -10.53 0.68
CA LEU A 75 21.68 -11.50 -0.20
C LEU A 75 20.92 -10.80 -1.33
N ALA A 76 21.56 -9.82 -1.98
CA ALA A 76 20.98 -8.98 -3.02
C ALA A 76 20.74 -9.75 -4.34
N ASP A 77 19.77 -10.65 -4.33
CA ASP A 77 19.29 -11.41 -5.48
C ASP A 77 17.82 -11.15 -5.75
N SER A 78 17.32 -11.58 -6.91
CA SER A 78 15.88 -11.49 -7.22
C SER A 78 15.11 -12.52 -6.40
N GLY A 79 13.95 -12.07 -5.82
CA GLY A 79 13.10 -12.91 -4.99
C GLY A 79 13.03 -12.48 -3.51
N GLY A 80 13.89 -11.54 -3.07
CA GLY A 80 13.83 -10.92 -1.74
C GLY A 80 13.68 -11.92 -0.60
N ASP A 81 12.64 -11.75 0.23
CA ASP A 81 12.40 -12.58 1.42
C ASP A 81 12.39 -14.11 1.13
N PHE A 82 11.96 -14.53 -0.06
CA PHE A 82 12.04 -15.95 -0.45
C PHE A 82 13.49 -16.45 -0.45
N VAL A 83 14.40 -15.65 -1.02
CA VAL A 83 15.84 -15.98 -1.04
C VAL A 83 16.41 -15.94 0.37
N TYR A 84 15.99 -14.97 1.19
CA TYR A 84 16.44 -14.84 2.59
C TYR A 84 16.01 -16.06 3.41
N TYR A 85 14.73 -16.45 3.38
CA TYR A 85 14.25 -17.64 4.09
C TYR A 85 14.94 -18.91 3.63
N ARG A 86 15.21 -19.03 2.31
CA ARG A 86 15.94 -20.19 1.76
C ARG A 86 17.36 -20.28 2.27
N LYS A 87 18.05 -19.16 2.40
CA LYS A 87 19.47 -19.10 2.82
C LYS A 87 19.63 -19.18 4.34
N ILE A 88 18.76 -18.52 5.09
CA ILE A 88 18.84 -18.42 6.57
C ILE A 88 18.25 -19.66 7.23
N TYR A 89 17.13 -20.15 6.73
CA TYR A 89 16.46 -21.32 7.27
C TYR A 89 16.67 -22.54 6.38
N ASN A 90 15.72 -22.85 5.48
CA ASN A 90 15.80 -23.96 4.53
C ASN A 90 14.76 -23.83 3.40
N ARG A 91 14.73 -24.84 2.50
CA ARG A 91 13.80 -24.88 1.37
C ARG A 91 12.33 -24.96 1.79
N PHE A 92 12.00 -25.60 2.91
CA PHE A 92 10.62 -25.74 3.36
C PHE A 92 10.01 -24.39 3.76
N PHE A 93 10.70 -23.58 4.56
CA PHE A 93 10.22 -22.26 4.95
C PHE A 93 10.13 -21.30 3.75
N ALA A 94 11.09 -21.35 2.83
CA ALA A 94 11.03 -20.57 1.59
C ALA A 94 9.82 -20.96 0.73
N PHE A 95 9.56 -22.27 0.59
CA PHE A 95 8.39 -22.79 -0.12
C PHE A 95 7.08 -22.32 0.52
N LEU A 96 6.96 -22.47 1.84
CA LEU A 96 5.77 -22.06 2.59
C LEU A 96 5.50 -20.56 2.43
N PHE A 97 6.55 -19.72 2.59
CA PHE A 97 6.46 -18.28 2.38
C PHE A 97 6.02 -17.94 0.95
N GLY A 98 6.66 -18.53 -0.05
CA GLY A 98 6.36 -18.24 -1.45
C GLY A 98 4.93 -18.64 -1.85
N TRP A 99 4.47 -19.82 -1.45
CA TRP A 99 3.11 -20.29 -1.72
C TRP A 99 2.05 -19.49 -0.94
N THR A 100 2.32 -19.09 0.30
CA THR A 100 1.43 -18.21 1.07
C THR A 100 1.31 -16.85 0.39
N ASN A 101 2.43 -16.30 -0.12
CA ASN A 101 2.39 -15.06 -0.89
C ASN A 101 1.56 -15.22 -2.17
N PHE A 102 1.75 -16.31 -2.91
CA PHE A 102 0.99 -16.56 -4.14
C PHE A 102 -0.51 -16.76 -3.87
N ALA A 103 -0.85 -17.69 -2.97
CA ALA A 103 -2.24 -18.11 -2.78
C ALA A 103 -3.07 -17.11 -1.98
N VAL A 104 -2.45 -16.37 -1.04
CA VAL A 104 -3.18 -15.54 -0.06
C VAL A 104 -2.71 -14.09 -0.09
N ILE A 105 -1.45 -13.81 0.30
CA ILE A 105 -1.04 -12.45 0.64
C ILE A 105 -1.12 -11.51 -0.58
N ARG A 106 -0.41 -11.84 -1.67
CA ARG A 106 -0.36 -10.96 -2.86
C ARG A 106 -1.67 -10.96 -3.63
N THR A 107 -2.34 -12.08 -3.70
CA THR A 107 -3.66 -12.18 -4.34
C THR A 107 -4.68 -11.31 -3.62
N ALA A 108 -4.77 -11.41 -2.29
CA ALA A 108 -5.68 -10.60 -1.49
C ALA A 108 -5.31 -9.10 -1.53
N SER A 109 -4.01 -8.77 -1.44
CA SER A 109 -3.56 -7.36 -1.51
C SER A 109 -3.90 -6.73 -2.85
N ILE A 110 -3.57 -7.37 -3.97
CA ILE A 110 -3.86 -6.86 -5.32
C ILE A 110 -5.38 -6.69 -5.51
N ALA A 111 -6.17 -7.69 -5.14
CA ALA A 111 -7.63 -7.63 -5.26
C ALA A 111 -8.23 -6.51 -4.40
N SER A 112 -7.76 -6.36 -3.16
CA SER A 112 -8.24 -5.32 -2.24
C SER A 112 -7.93 -3.91 -2.73
N ILE A 113 -6.69 -3.66 -3.20
CA ILE A 113 -6.29 -2.35 -3.71
C ILE A 113 -7.06 -2.02 -5.00
N ALA A 114 -7.19 -2.98 -5.92
CA ALA A 114 -7.96 -2.82 -7.16
C ALA A 114 -9.45 -2.58 -6.89
N TYR A 115 -10.01 -3.21 -5.87
CA TYR A 115 -11.40 -2.98 -5.45
C TYR A 115 -11.60 -1.54 -4.94
N VAL A 116 -10.66 -1.00 -4.17
CA VAL A 116 -10.71 0.40 -3.72
C VAL A 116 -10.55 1.38 -4.88
N PHE A 117 -9.71 1.06 -5.87
CA PHE A 117 -9.66 1.83 -7.11
C PHE A 117 -11.04 1.90 -7.77
N ALA A 118 -11.72 0.77 -7.95
CA ALA A 118 -13.05 0.71 -8.54
C ALA A 118 -14.11 1.44 -7.70
N GLN A 119 -14.05 1.34 -6.37
CA GLN A 119 -14.90 2.13 -5.47
C GLN A 119 -14.68 3.64 -5.63
N SER A 120 -13.43 4.06 -5.84
CA SER A 120 -13.11 5.48 -6.06
C SER A 120 -13.64 5.99 -7.40
N ILE A 121 -13.65 5.16 -8.45
CA ILE A 121 -14.36 5.48 -9.70
C ILE A 121 -15.86 5.64 -9.43
N ASN A 122 -16.46 4.68 -8.70
CA ASN A 122 -17.89 4.72 -8.38
C ASN A 122 -18.29 5.97 -7.58
N SER A 123 -17.38 6.52 -6.76
CA SER A 123 -17.64 7.78 -6.04
C SER A 123 -17.65 9.01 -6.94
N LEU A 124 -17.00 8.96 -8.10
CA LEU A 124 -16.94 10.04 -9.09
C LEU A 124 -18.00 9.87 -10.19
N ILE A 125 -18.20 8.65 -10.63
CA ILE A 125 -19.14 8.28 -11.70
C ILE A 125 -19.91 7.06 -11.19
N PRO A 126 -21.20 7.23 -10.84
CA PRO A 126 -22.01 6.12 -10.33
C PRO A 126 -22.04 4.94 -11.31
N ILE A 127 -21.61 3.77 -10.84
CA ILE A 127 -21.60 2.54 -11.63
C ILE A 127 -22.94 1.83 -11.38
N PRO A 128 -23.62 1.37 -12.42
CA PRO A 128 -24.84 0.59 -12.26
C PRO A 128 -24.60 -0.65 -11.39
N ASN A 129 -25.41 -0.83 -10.35
CA ASN A 129 -25.41 -2.04 -9.55
C ASN A 129 -26.12 -3.17 -10.31
N SER A 130 -25.79 -4.42 -9.96
CA SER A 130 -26.55 -5.59 -10.41
C SER A 130 -28.00 -5.51 -9.90
N SER A 131 -28.93 -6.18 -10.61
CA SER A 131 -30.30 -6.32 -10.11
C SER A 131 -30.31 -6.96 -8.72
N GLN A 132 -31.31 -6.61 -7.91
CA GLN A 132 -31.43 -7.14 -6.53
C GLN A 132 -31.45 -8.69 -6.52
N GLU A 133 -32.14 -9.28 -7.50
CA GLU A 133 -32.23 -10.74 -7.66
C GLU A 133 -30.85 -11.40 -7.86
N LEU A 134 -29.93 -10.77 -8.61
CA LEU A 134 -28.56 -11.25 -8.78
C LEU A 134 -27.70 -11.05 -7.53
N SER A 135 -27.88 -9.93 -6.82
CA SER A 135 -27.14 -9.63 -5.59
C SER A 135 -27.49 -10.60 -4.45
N ASP A 136 -28.73 -11.10 -4.41
CA ASP A 136 -29.22 -12.02 -3.38
C ASP A 136 -28.72 -13.47 -3.58
N ILE A 137 -28.13 -13.80 -4.74
CA ILE A 137 -27.55 -15.12 -4.99
C ILE A 137 -26.33 -15.31 -4.09
N SER A 138 -26.43 -16.18 -3.10
CA SER A 138 -25.31 -16.58 -2.26
C SER A 138 -24.83 -18.01 -2.62
N ILE A 139 -23.51 -18.15 -2.80
CA ILE A 139 -22.85 -19.45 -3.02
C ILE A 139 -21.91 -19.67 -1.83
N PHE A 140 -22.11 -20.72 -1.06
CA PHE A 140 -21.40 -20.99 0.20
C PHE A 140 -21.47 -19.84 1.22
N GLY A 141 -22.58 -19.08 1.26
CA GLY A 141 -22.75 -17.94 2.14
C GLY A 141 -22.02 -16.65 1.69
N LEU A 142 -21.46 -16.65 0.47
CA LEU A 142 -20.78 -15.50 -0.12
C LEU A 142 -21.65 -14.92 -1.26
N HIS A 143 -21.85 -13.60 -1.22
CA HIS A 143 -22.59 -12.87 -2.26
C HIS A 143 -21.62 -12.44 -3.38
N PHE A 144 -21.38 -13.33 -4.35
CA PHE A 144 -20.41 -13.09 -5.43
C PHE A 144 -20.84 -11.98 -6.39
N PHE A 145 -22.13 -11.80 -6.59
CA PHE A 145 -22.70 -10.83 -7.54
C PHE A 145 -23.02 -9.47 -6.90
N ASP A 146 -22.82 -9.34 -5.59
CA ASP A 146 -22.92 -8.04 -4.93
C ASP A 146 -21.87 -7.08 -5.46
N ASN A 147 -22.28 -5.85 -5.77
CA ASN A 147 -21.41 -4.81 -6.37
C ASN A 147 -20.66 -5.28 -7.63
N LEU A 148 -21.31 -6.06 -8.51
CA LEU A 148 -20.70 -6.70 -9.68
C LEU A 148 -19.96 -5.68 -10.57
N GLY A 149 -20.52 -4.50 -10.82
CA GLY A 149 -19.90 -3.45 -11.64
C GLY A 149 -18.54 -3.02 -11.07
N ILE A 150 -18.44 -2.83 -9.75
CA ILE A 150 -17.19 -2.47 -9.07
C ILE A 150 -16.18 -3.61 -9.19
N LYS A 151 -16.61 -4.87 -9.00
CA LYS A 151 -15.75 -6.05 -9.14
C LYS A 151 -15.21 -6.20 -10.56
N LEU A 152 -16.03 -5.97 -11.57
CA LEU A 152 -15.61 -6.04 -12.98
C LEU A 152 -14.56 -4.98 -13.33
N ILE A 153 -14.71 -3.75 -12.83
CA ILE A 153 -13.70 -2.69 -13.01
C ILE A 153 -12.39 -3.07 -12.30
N ALA A 154 -12.45 -3.64 -11.10
CA ALA A 154 -11.26 -4.11 -10.38
C ALA A 154 -10.54 -5.22 -11.17
N ILE A 155 -11.27 -6.19 -11.72
CA ILE A 155 -10.72 -7.26 -12.57
C ILE A 155 -10.09 -6.65 -13.84
N ALA A 156 -10.81 -5.74 -14.51
CA ALA A 156 -10.31 -5.06 -15.71
C ALA A 156 -9.00 -4.31 -15.44
N LEU A 157 -8.88 -3.62 -14.30
CA LEU A 157 -7.65 -2.96 -13.88
C LEU A 157 -6.50 -3.97 -13.72
N ILE A 158 -6.73 -5.09 -13.03
CA ILE A 158 -5.70 -6.11 -12.80
C ILE A 158 -5.20 -6.68 -14.13
N VAL A 159 -6.13 -7.03 -15.04
CA VAL A 159 -5.81 -7.54 -16.37
C VAL A 159 -5.01 -6.51 -17.18
N PHE A 160 -5.47 -5.25 -17.19
CA PHE A 160 -4.80 -4.15 -17.88
C PHE A 160 -3.38 -3.93 -17.36
N LEU A 161 -3.20 -3.84 -16.04
CA LEU A 161 -1.89 -3.62 -15.43
C LEU A 161 -0.95 -4.82 -15.61
N THR A 162 -1.47 -6.03 -15.58
CA THR A 162 -0.69 -7.23 -15.86
C THR A 162 -0.16 -7.22 -17.30
N TYR A 163 -1.04 -6.89 -18.27
CA TYR A 163 -0.64 -6.74 -19.67
C TYR A 163 0.39 -5.60 -19.85
N PHE A 164 0.15 -4.46 -19.18
CA PHE A 164 1.05 -3.30 -19.27
C PHE A 164 2.44 -3.61 -18.69
N ASN A 165 2.51 -4.24 -17.52
CA ASN A 165 3.76 -4.61 -16.87
C ASN A 165 4.55 -5.67 -17.66
N ASN A 166 3.87 -6.47 -18.49
CA ASN A 166 4.52 -7.43 -19.40
C ASN A 166 5.28 -6.74 -20.55
N LYS A 167 5.06 -5.43 -20.80
CA LYS A 167 5.80 -4.63 -21.79
C LYS A 167 7.19 -4.18 -21.32
N GLY A 168 7.55 -4.50 -20.09
CA GLY A 168 8.91 -4.33 -19.54
C GLY A 168 9.06 -3.33 -18.40
N MET A 169 10.10 -3.55 -17.62
CA MET A 169 10.43 -2.82 -16.39
C MET A 169 10.58 -1.30 -16.59
N LYS A 170 11.27 -0.88 -17.67
CA LYS A 170 11.58 0.55 -17.92
C LYS A 170 10.32 1.41 -18.08
N LEU A 171 9.29 0.87 -18.74
CA LEU A 171 8.03 1.58 -18.92
C LEU A 171 7.27 1.69 -17.60
N GLY A 172 7.22 0.59 -16.82
CA GLY A 172 6.62 0.56 -15.49
C GLY A 172 7.33 1.50 -14.51
N GLU A 173 8.67 1.52 -14.52
CA GLU A 173 9.49 2.42 -13.69
C GLU A 173 9.22 3.90 -14.00
N LYS A 174 9.21 4.29 -15.28
CA LYS A 174 8.94 5.68 -15.69
C LYS A 174 7.53 6.12 -15.31
N LEU A 175 6.54 5.27 -15.55
CA LEU A 175 5.16 5.54 -15.14
C LEU A 175 5.06 5.68 -13.63
N SER A 176 5.60 4.74 -12.88
CA SER A 176 5.59 4.75 -11.41
C SER A 176 6.28 6.01 -10.86
N THR A 177 7.43 6.41 -11.42
CA THR A 177 8.14 7.63 -10.99
C THR A 177 7.27 8.87 -11.19
N THR A 178 6.61 9.00 -12.34
CA THR A 178 5.74 10.15 -12.63
C THR A 178 4.53 10.16 -11.67
N LEU A 179 3.88 9.02 -11.49
CA LEU A 179 2.70 8.91 -10.62
C LEU A 179 3.06 9.14 -9.14
N VAL A 180 4.20 8.63 -8.65
CA VAL A 180 4.67 8.87 -7.27
C VAL A 180 4.99 10.34 -7.07
N SER A 181 5.65 11.00 -8.01
CA SER A 181 5.95 12.43 -7.90
C SER A 181 4.67 13.26 -7.83
N LEU A 182 3.69 12.97 -8.68
CA LEU A 182 2.38 13.62 -8.67
C LEU A 182 1.64 13.37 -7.34
N MET A 183 1.65 12.14 -6.85
CA MET A 183 1.01 11.74 -5.61
C MET A 183 1.64 12.44 -4.40
N VAL A 184 2.97 12.45 -4.28
CA VAL A 184 3.68 13.11 -3.17
C VAL A 184 3.42 14.63 -3.21
N MET A 185 3.47 15.25 -4.39
CA MET A 185 3.11 16.66 -4.55
C MET A 185 1.67 16.95 -4.11
N ALA A 186 0.72 16.11 -4.51
CA ALA A 186 -0.68 16.31 -4.11
C ALA A 186 -0.87 16.11 -2.60
N MET A 187 -0.19 15.15 -1.97
CA MET A 187 -0.23 14.98 -0.52
C MET A 187 0.36 16.20 0.21
N LEU A 188 1.51 16.70 -0.25
CA LEU A 188 2.14 17.90 0.31
C LEU A 188 1.24 19.15 0.12
N LEU A 189 0.57 19.25 -1.01
CA LEU A 189 -0.41 20.32 -1.26
C LEU A 189 -1.58 20.24 -0.26
N ILE A 190 -2.16 19.07 -0.06
CA ILE A 190 -3.25 18.85 0.91
C ILE A 190 -2.77 19.18 2.34
N ILE A 191 -1.56 18.75 2.72
CA ILE A 191 -0.97 19.09 4.02
C ILE A 191 -0.83 20.61 4.17
N THR A 192 -0.25 21.28 3.18
CA THR A 192 -0.01 22.73 3.24
C THR A 192 -1.33 23.50 3.28
N LEU A 193 -2.27 23.20 2.40
CA LEU A 193 -3.59 23.87 2.37
C LEU A 193 -4.39 23.58 3.64
N GLY A 194 -4.33 22.36 4.18
CA GLY A 194 -4.99 22.02 5.43
C GLY A 194 -4.43 22.77 6.63
N LEU A 195 -3.10 22.90 6.73
CA LEU A 195 -2.45 23.68 7.81
C LEU A 195 -2.75 25.18 7.71
N LEU A 196 -2.93 25.71 6.50
CA LEU A 196 -3.26 27.13 6.26
C LEU A 196 -4.76 27.41 6.31
N SER A 197 -5.59 26.37 6.44
CA SER A 197 -7.04 26.51 6.46
C SER A 197 -7.54 27.16 7.75
N SER A 198 -8.48 28.09 7.63
CA SER A 198 -9.21 28.67 8.76
C SER A 198 -10.14 27.66 9.48
N SER A 199 -10.40 26.52 8.86
CA SER A 199 -11.21 25.44 9.47
C SER A 199 -10.40 24.58 10.46
N GLY A 200 -9.09 24.75 10.51
CA GLY A 200 -8.22 23.99 11.41
C GLY A 200 -8.23 24.55 12.84
N SER A 201 -8.25 23.67 13.84
CA SER A 201 -8.15 24.03 15.25
C SER A 201 -7.20 23.10 16.01
N LEU A 202 -6.30 23.67 16.82
CA LEU A 202 -5.50 22.90 17.77
C LEU A 202 -6.35 22.26 18.88
N GLU A 203 -7.54 22.79 19.15
CA GLU A 203 -8.47 22.20 20.09
C GLU A 203 -8.90 20.80 19.67
N HIS A 204 -9.10 20.56 18.35
CA HIS A 204 -9.45 19.23 17.83
C HIS A 204 -8.39 18.18 18.17
N LEU A 205 -7.11 18.58 18.27
CA LEU A 205 -6.02 17.67 18.64
C LEU A 205 -5.95 17.37 20.14
N GLN A 206 -6.56 18.22 20.97
CA GLN A 206 -6.55 18.10 22.43
C GLN A 206 -7.86 17.49 22.97
N GLN A 207 -8.94 17.64 22.23
CA GLN A 207 -10.26 17.12 22.62
C GLN A 207 -10.39 15.65 22.25
N ASN A 208 -10.55 14.82 23.28
CA ASN A 208 -10.95 13.43 23.09
C ASN A 208 -12.41 13.35 22.64
N SER A 209 -12.81 12.22 22.05
CA SER A 209 -14.19 11.91 21.73
C SER A 209 -15.08 12.06 22.98
N VAL A 210 -16.33 12.45 22.78
CA VAL A 210 -17.36 12.43 23.85
C VAL A 210 -17.57 11.02 24.43
N ARG A 211 -17.14 9.98 23.72
CA ARG A 211 -17.19 8.57 24.14
C ARG A 211 -15.96 8.13 24.95
N TYR A 212 -14.91 8.97 24.98
CA TYR A 212 -13.67 8.63 25.66
C TYR A 212 -13.83 8.60 27.18
N ASN A 213 -13.58 7.46 27.77
CA ASN A 213 -13.58 7.31 29.23
C ASN A 213 -12.18 6.84 29.69
N PRO A 214 -11.43 7.70 30.41
CA PRO A 214 -10.09 7.37 30.89
C PRO A 214 -10.02 6.12 31.78
N GLU A 215 -11.08 5.87 32.58
CA GLU A 215 -11.11 4.71 33.49
C GLU A 215 -11.24 3.40 32.73
N SER A 216 -12.10 3.36 31.69
CA SER A 216 -12.27 2.19 30.84
C SER A 216 -11.13 2.03 29.84
N MET A 217 -10.54 3.15 29.36
CA MET A 217 -9.42 3.18 28.40
C MET A 217 -8.07 3.12 29.14
N SER A 218 -7.88 2.11 29.97
CA SER A 218 -6.67 1.92 30.76
C SER A 218 -6.20 0.46 30.77
N GLY A 219 -4.98 0.21 31.17
CA GLY A 219 -4.42 -1.13 31.34
C GLY A 219 -4.54 -2.01 30.08
N SER A 220 -5.14 -3.18 30.20
CA SER A 220 -5.29 -4.15 29.12
C SER A 220 -6.20 -3.68 28.00
N THR A 221 -7.22 -2.85 28.31
CA THR A 221 -8.15 -2.30 27.31
C THR A 221 -7.43 -1.31 26.40
N LEU A 222 -6.65 -0.39 26.95
CA LEU A 222 -5.82 0.53 26.18
C LEU A 222 -4.80 -0.22 25.31
N PHE A 223 -4.14 -1.24 25.87
CA PHE A 223 -3.21 -2.06 25.11
C PHE A 223 -3.88 -2.75 23.91
N LYS A 224 -5.07 -3.34 24.11
CA LYS A 224 -5.85 -3.97 23.05
C LYS A 224 -6.25 -2.95 21.98
N ALA A 225 -6.76 -1.78 22.37
CA ALA A 225 -7.15 -0.72 21.43
C ALA A 225 -5.95 -0.22 20.62
N LEU A 226 -4.80 0.01 21.28
CA LEU A 226 -3.55 0.38 20.58
C LEU A 226 -3.08 -0.72 19.63
N ALA A 227 -3.15 -1.99 20.01
CA ALA A 227 -2.78 -3.10 19.14
C ALA A 227 -3.66 -3.15 17.89
N LEU A 228 -4.99 -2.99 18.02
CA LEU A 228 -5.93 -2.95 16.89
C LEU A 228 -5.69 -1.73 15.99
N ALA A 229 -5.43 -0.57 16.58
CA ALA A 229 -5.08 0.64 15.83
C ALA A 229 -3.74 0.48 15.10
N CYS A 230 -2.71 -0.10 15.75
CA CYS A 230 -1.43 -0.41 15.10
C CYS A 230 -1.60 -1.42 13.95
N LEU A 231 -2.45 -2.43 14.07
CA LEU A 231 -2.77 -3.35 12.97
C LEU A 231 -3.37 -2.59 11.76
N SER A 232 -4.23 -1.61 12.04
CA SER A 232 -4.77 -0.73 11.00
C SER A 232 -3.69 0.14 10.36
N ALA A 233 -2.76 0.68 11.14
CA ALA A 233 -1.62 1.46 10.65
C ALA A 233 -0.62 0.59 9.86
N PHE A 234 -0.33 -0.65 10.31
CA PHE A 234 0.54 -1.59 9.57
C PHE A 234 0.01 -1.90 8.18
N TRP A 235 -1.31 -1.95 7.99
CA TRP A 235 -1.87 -2.01 6.64
C TRP A 235 -1.45 -0.83 5.76
N GLY A 236 -1.33 0.36 6.34
CA GLY A 236 -0.84 1.55 5.65
C GLY A 236 0.64 1.48 5.31
N TYR A 237 1.44 0.85 6.16
CA TYR A 237 2.89 0.69 5.96
C TYR A 237 3.27 -0.58 5.20
N GLU A 238 2.35 -1.50 4.87
CA GLU A 238 2.66 -2.76 4.18
C GLU A 238 3.25 -2.49 2.79
N GLY A 239 4.21 -3.30 2.38
CA GLY A 239 4.81 -3.26 1.04
C GLY A 239 6.27 -2.80 0.98
N TRP A 240 6.83 -2.21 2.05
CA TRP A 240 8.20 -1.70 2.06
C TRP A 240 9.27 -2.75 1.69
N ASN A 241 9.11 -4.01 2.09
CA ASN A 241 10.04 -5.10 1.82
C ASN A 241 10.00 -5.58 0.35
N SER A 242 8.96 -5.23 -0.40
CA SER A 242 8.72 -5.74 -1.76
C SER A 242 9.81 -5.36 -2.76
N VAL A 243 10.53 -4.25 -2.53
CA VAL A 243 11.66 -3.83 -3.38
C VAL A 243 12.83 -4.81 -3.28
N GLY A 244 12.94 -5.59 -2.21
CA GLY A 244 13.88 -6.70 -2.10
C GLY A 244 13.71 -7.75 -3.21
N TYR A 245 12.49 -7.92 -3.75
CA TYR A 245 12.24 -8.89 -4.83
C TYR A 245 12.95 -8.57 -6.14
N ILE A 246 13.31 -7.32 -6.37
CA ILE A 246 14.07 -6.84 -7.53
C ILE A 246 15.57 -6.60 -7.22
N GLY A 247 16.09 -7.12 -6.13
CA GLY A 247 17.49 -6.92 -5.70
C GLY A 247 18.51 -7.21 -6.79
N GLY A 248 18.23 -8.21 -7.64
CA GLY A 248 19.08 -8.56 -8.79
C GLY A 248 19.06 -7.53 -9.93
N GLU A 249 18.10 -6.61 -9.98
CA GLU A 249 17.93 -5.56 -11.00
C GLU A 249 18.46 -4.19 -10.51
N ILE A 250 18.84 -4.06 -9.23
CA ILE A 250 19.34 -2.82 -8.62
C ILE A 250 20.84 -2.67 -8.87
N LYS A 251 21.26 -1.48 -9.29
CA LYS A 251 22.69 -1.11 -9.41
C LYS A 251 23.27 -0.96 -8.00
N ASN A 252 24.47 -1.51 -7.79
CA ASN A 252 25.17 -1.51 -6.49
C ASN A 252 24.21 -1.88 -5.33
N PRO A 253 23.59 -3.07 -5.37
CA PRO A 253 22.47 -3.41 -4.49
C PRO A 253 22.87 -3.42 -3.01
N GLN A 254 24.10 -3.77 -2.68
CA GLN A 254 24.64 -3.75 -1.31
C GLN A 254 24.53 -2.37 -0.64
N ARG A 255 24.57 -1.29 -1.44
CA ARG A 255 24.42 0.10 -0.96
C ARG A 255 23.02 0.64 -1.22
N ASN A 256 22.53 0.47 -2.45
CA ASN A 256 21.33 1.16 -2.90
C ASN A 256 20.04 0.53 -2.35
N LEU A 257 20.03 -0.78 -2.10
CA LEU A 257 18.84 -1.45 -1.57
C LEU A 257 18.58 -1.07 -0.10
N PRO A 258 19.55 -1.12 0.83
CA PRO A 258 19.36 -0.63 2.19
C PRO A 258 18.97 0.84 2.25
N LEU A 259 19.64 1.69 1.46
CA LEU A 259 19.32 3.13 1.42
C LEU A 259 17.90 3.37 0.88
N ALA A 260 17.50 2.65 -0.16
CA ALA A 260 16.16 2.82 -0.74
C ALA A 260 15.06 2.42 0.25
N LEU A 261 15.22 1.29 0.92
CA LEU A 261 14.32 0.81 1.95
C LEU A 261 14.19 1.82 3.09
N THR A 262 15.32 2.28 3.63
CA THR A 262 15.35 3.22 4.77
C THR A 262 14.78 4.58 4.40
N ILE A 263 15.25 5.19 3.32
CA ILE A 263 14.80 6.52 2.88
C ILE A 263 13.32 6.49 2.49
N GLY A 264 12.90 5.46 1.74
CA GLY A 264 11.52 5.30 1.35
C GLY A 264 10.58 5.19 2.55
N THR A 265 10.92 4.35 3.54
CA THR A 265 10.11 4.18 4.75
C THR A 265 10.06 5.46 5.59
N LEU A 266 11.17 6.21 5.72
CA LEU A 266 11.20 7.50 6.43
C LEU A 266 10.31 8.55 5.77
N ILE A 267 10.36 8.65 4.44
CA ILE A 267 9.49 9.57 3.68
C ILE A 267 8.02 9.21 3.89
N ILE A 268 7.67 7.93 3.81
CA ILE A 268 6.30 7.45 4.01
C ILE A 268 5.83 7.75 5.43
N MET A 269 6.66 7.47 6.44
CA MET A 269 6.34 7.74 7.85
C MET A 269 6.06 9.24 8.07
N ALA A 270 6.91 10.12 7.53
CA ALA A 270 6.72 11.56 7.64
C ALA A 270 5.42 12.01 6.95
N LEU A 271 5.15 11.55 5.73
CA LEU A 271 3.93 11.89 5.00
C LEU A 271 2.67 11.40 5.74
N TYR A 272 2.69 10.17 6.28
CA TYR A 272 1.53 9.62 6.97
C TYR A 272 1.24 10.32 8.28
N LEU A 273 2.27 10.66 9.06
CA LEU A 273 2.11 11.43 10.29
C LEU A 273 1.55 12.83 9.99
N MET A 274 2.11 13.52 8.99
CA MET A 274 1.64 14.86 8.60
C MET A 274 0.21 14.83 8.06
N MET A 275 -0.15 13.86 7.23
CA MET A 275 -1.51 13.72 6.70
C MET A 275 -2.52 13.47 7.85
N ASN A 276 -2.24 12.54 8.75
CA ASN A 276 -3.14 12.24 9.87
C ASN A 276 -3.20 13.38 10.89
N PHE A 277 -2.09 14.10 11.09
CA PHE A 277 -2.10 15.33 11.87
C PHE A 277 -3.07 16.36 11.28
N VAL A 278 -2.99 16.62 9.97
CA VAL A 278 -3.89 17.54 9.27
C VAL A 278 -5.33 17.07 9.34
N TYR A 279 -5.58 15.79 9.22
CA TYR A 279 -6.95 15.25 9.33
C TYR A 279 -7.56 15.59 10.69
N LEU A 280 -6.85 15.29 11.77
CA LEU A 280 -7.31 15.55 13.14
C LEU A 280 -7.26 17.05 13.51
N TYR A 281 -6.45 17.85 12.82
CA TYR A 281 -6.45 19.29 12.96
C TYR A 281 -7.68 19.95 12.35
N ILE A 282 -8.16 19.44 11.20
CA ILE A 282 -9.31 19.99 10.46
C ILE A 282 -10.65 19.51 11.04
N LEU A 283 -10.78 18.23 11.37
CA LEU A 283 -12.03 17.64 11.86
C LEU A 283 -11.87 17.04 13.27
N PRO A 284 -12.87 17.23 14.14
CA PRO A 284 -12.88 16.57 15.43
C PRO A 284 -12.95 15.04 15.27
N ILE A 285 -12.41 14.32 16.25
CA ILE A 285 -12.31 12.85 16.19
C ILE A 285 -13.66 12.15 16.05
N ASP A 286 -14.73 12.71 16.61
CA ASP A 286 -16.07 12.16 16.55
C ASP A 286 -16.62 12.05 15.12
N GLU A 287 -16.20 12.96 14.21
CA GLU A 287 -16.58 12.86 12.80
C GLU A 287 -16.00 11.60 12.15
N PHE A 288 -14.77 11.22 12.48
CA PHE A 288 -14.17 9.97 11.95
C PHE A 288 -14.86 8.74 12.53
N ILE A 289 -15.27 8.78 13.79
CA ILE A 289 -16.02 7.70 14.43
C ILE A 289 -17.38 7.53 13.72
N ASN A 290 -18.10 8.62 13.44
CA ASN A 290 -19.36 8.61 12.72
C ASN A 290 -19.21 8.05 11.29
N ILE A 291 -18.12 8.43 10.57
CA ILE A 291 -17.81 7.90 9.25
C ILE A 291 -17.57 6.38 9.29
N TYR A 292 -16.90 5.89 10.32
CA TYR A 292 -16.65 4.46 10.50
C TYR A 292 -17.94 3.68 10.74
N GLU A 293 -18.80 4.15 11.63
CA GLU A 293 -20.07 3.51 11.96
C GLU A 293 -21.06 3.51 10.79
N ALA A 294 -21.11 4.63 10.06
CA ALA A 294 -21.97 4.74 8.89
C ALA A 294 -21.52 3.86 7.71
N LYS A 295 -20.28 3.36 7.70
CA LYS A 295 -19.68 2.50 6.66
C LYS A 295 -19.74 3.07 5.24
N ASN A 296 -19.96 4.38 5.08
CA ASN A 296 -20.28 5.02 3.80
C ASN A 296 -19.27 6.07 3.35
N GLY A 297 -18.13 6.22 4.04
CA GLY A 297 -17.17 7.29 3.74
C GLY A 297 -15.71 6.90 3.85
N ILE A 298 -14.86 7.77 3.31
CA ILE A 298 -13.41 7.75 3.46
C ILE A 298 -13.02 8.99 4.26
N GLY A 299 -12.36 8.83 5.40
CA GLY A 299 -12.02 9.93 6.30
C GLY A 299 -11.30 11.08 5.60
N ALA A 300 -10.31 10.78 4.74
CA ALA A 300 -9.61 11.79 3.96
C ALA A 300 -10.54 12.62 3.04
N VAL A 301 -11.55 12.00 2.46
CA VAL A 301 -12.53 12.69 1.59
C VAL A 301 -13.34 13.69 2.39
N ALA A 302 -13.78 13.32 3.59
CA ALA A 302 -14.54 14.20 4.48
C ALA A 302 -13.69 15.44 4.87
N VAL A 303 -12.44 15.22 5.26
CA VAL A 303 -11.51 16.31 5.62
C VAL A 303 -11.29 17.27 4.46
N VAL A 304 -10.89 16.78 3.30
CA VAL A 304 -10.55 17.65 2.16
C VAL A 304 -11.78 18.36 1.62
N LYS A 305 -12.95 17.70 1.66
CA LYS A 305 -14.22 18.32 1.32
C LYS A 305 -14.60 19.43 2.32
N HIS A 306 -14.24 19.30 3.60
CA HIS A 306 -14.55 20.29 4.63
C HIS A 306 -13.87 21.63 4.36
N PHE A 307 -12.58 21.64 3.98
CA PHE A 307 -11.84 22.91 3.79
C PHE A 307 -11.72 23.36 2.34
N LEU A 308 -11.90 22.48 1.34
CA LEU A 308 -11.88 22.84 -0.10
C LEU A 308 -13.28 22.77 -0.76
N GLY A 309 -14.31 22.43 0.00
CA GLY A 309 -15.66 22.26 -0.53
C GLY A 309 -15.80 21.05 -1.46
N PRO A 310 -16.83 21.00 -2.32
CA PRO A 310 -17.11 19.86 -3.20
C PRO A 310 -15.93 19.47 -4.12
N TRP A 311 -15.19 20.45 -4.62
CA TRP A 311 -13.98 20.22 -5.44
C TRP A 311 -12.89 19.45 -4.70
N GLY A 312 -12.77 19.67 -3.39
CA GLY A 312 -11.85 18.93 -2.54
C GLY A 312 -12.17 17.45 -2.52
N GLY A 313 -13.45 17.08 -2.46
CA GLY A 313 -13.89 15.69 -2.56
C GLY A 313 -13.46 15.03 -3.88
N THR A 314 -13.60 15.73 -5.00
CA THR A 314 -13.15 15.24 -6.31
C THR A 314 -11.64 15.10 -6.38
N LEU A 315 -10.91 16.10 -5.89
CA LEU A 315 -9.44 16.10 -5.88
C LEU A 315 -8.88 14.89 -5.11
N ILE A 316 -9.35 14.65 -3.91
CA ILE A 316 -8.87 13.54 -3.09
C ILE A 316 -9.28 12.19 -3.67
N SER A 317 -10.47 12.08 -4.28
CA SER A 317 -10.89 10.85 -4.97
C SER A 317 -10.00 10.56 -6.18
N CYS A 318 -9.63 11.56 -6.96
CA CYS A 318 -8.64 11.44 -8.04
C CYS A 318 -7.27 11.03 -7.50
N LEU A 319 -6.83 11.59 -6.37
CA LEU A 319 -5.59 11.18 -5.73
C LEU A 319 -5.62 9.70 -5.30
N ILE A 320 -6.71 9.25 -4.70
CA ILE A 320 -6.90 7.84 -4.33
C ILE A 320 -6.86 6.94 -5.56
N LEU A 321 -7.45 7.36 -6.68
CA LEU A 321 -7.38 6.63 -7.95
C LEU A 321 -5.92 6.48 -8.42
N VAL A 322 -5.16 7.57 -8.44
CA VAL A 322 -3.75 7.55 -8.87
C VAL A 322 -2.90 6.67 -7.94
N THR A 323 -3.08 6.80 -6.63
CA THR A 323 -2.31 6.00 -5.65
C THR A 323 -2.62 4.52 -5.75
N THR A 324 -3.90 4.14 -5.83
CA THR A 324 -4.31 2.74 -5.92
C THR A 324 -3.93 2.09 -7.25
N PHE A 325 -4.03 2.83 -8.37
CA PHE A 325 -3.54 2.40 -9.67
C PHE A 325 -2.04 2.08 -9.61
N ASN A 326 -1.24 3.03 -9.10
CA ASN A 326 0.21 2.89 -9.02
C ASN A 326 0.62 1.78 -8.05
N CYS A 327 0.01 1.70 -6.87
CA CYS A 327 0.28 0.65 -5.89
C CYS A 327 -0.07 -0.74 -6.43
N THR A 328 -1.21 -0.90 -7.13
CA THR A 328 -1.59 -2.16 -7.79
C THR A 328 -0.56 -2.54 -8.85
N SER A 329 -0.14 -1.60 -9.70
CA SER A 329 0.87 -1.83 -10.75
C SER A 329 2.21 -2.28 -10.15
N SER A 330 2.69 -1.58 -9.13
CA SER A 330 3.96 -1.91 -8.46
C SER A 330 3.89 -3.26 -7.74
N THR A 331 2.78 -3.56 -7.08
CA THR A 331 2.60 -4.85 -6.41
C THR A 331 2.62 -6.01 -7.40
N ILE A 332 1.95 -5.90 -8.55
CA ILE A 332 1.97 -6.91 -9.62
C ILE A 332 3.41 -7.07 -10.16
N LEU A 333 4.09 -5.95 -10.42
CA LEU A 333 5.46 -5.95 -10.94
C LEU A 333 6.43 -6.65 -9.99
N LEU A 334 6.40 -6.29 -8.71
CA LEU A 334 7.33 -6.82 -7.70
C LEU A 334 7.00 -8.29 -7.35
N ALA A 335 5.73 -8.66 -7.25
CA ALA A 335 5.31 -10.03 -6.98
C ALA A 335 5.78 -11.01 -8.08
N SER A 336 5.81 -10.58 -9.33
CA SER A 336 6.28 -11.42 -10.45
C SER A 336 7.72 -11.91 -10.26
N ARG A 337 8.59 -11.12 -9.61
CA ARG A 337 9.99 -11.47 -9.33
C ARG A 337 10.13 -12.50 -8.22
N LEU A 338 9.22 -12.48 -7.25
CA LEU A 338 9.13 -13.53 -6.24
C LEU A 338 8.82 -14.89 -6.90
N PHE A 339 7.80 -14.92 -7.78
CA PHE A 339 7.39 -16.15 -8.44
C PHE A 339 8.43 -16.65 -9.44
N TYR A 340 9.13 -15.73 -10.12
CA TYR A 340 10.29 -16.06 -10.94
C TYR A 340 11.40 -16.76 -10.13
N ALA A 341 11.76 -16.20 -8.96
CA ALA A 341 12.77 -16.80 -8.10
C ALA A 341 12.36 -18.19 -7.60
N MET A 342 11.09 -18.38 -7.25
CA MET A 342 10.54 -19.69 -6.88
C MET A 342 10.62 -20.70 -8.04
N ALA A 343 10.27 -20.28 -9.25
CA ALA A 343 10.31 -21.14 -10.44
C ALA A 343 11.74 -21.57 -10.78
N LYS A 344 12.71 -20.64 -10.69
CA LYS A 344 14.14 -20.93 -10.89
C LYS A 344 14.68 -21.94 -9.88
N ASP A 345 14.10 -21.99 -8.69
CA ASP A 345 14.44 -22.95 -7.62
C ASP A 345 13.66 -24.29 -7.70
N ASN A 346 12.87 -24.51 -8.74
CA ASN A 346 11.95 -25.65 -8.87
C ASN A 346 10.94 -25.76 -7.74
N MET A 347 10.48 -24.62 -7.19
CA MET A 347 9.44 -24.53 -6.15
C MET A 347 8.13 -23.92 -6.68
N PHE A 348 8.07 -23.62 -7.97
CA PHE A 348 6.90 -23.08 -8.67
C PHE A 348 6.82 -23.60 -10.10
N PHE A 349 5.78 -23.23 -10.84
CA PHE A 349 5.58 -23.66 -12.22
C PHE A 349 6.78 -23.25 -13.11
N LYS A 350 7.42 -24.19 -13.75
CA LYS A 350 8.65 -24.01 -14.54
C LYS A 350 8.53 -22.95 -15.65
N LYS A 351 7.33 -22.78 -16.22
CA LYS A 351 7.09 -21.77 -17.27
C LYS A 351 7.25 -20.32 -16.79
N VAL A 352 7.27 -20.09 -15.46
CA VAL A 352 7.40 -18.74 -14.86
C VAL A 352 8.87 -18.30 -14.77
N ASP A 353 9.83 -19.18 -15.02
CA ASP A 353 11.26 -18.83 -15.07
C ASP A 353 11.70 -18.21 -16.40
N TYR A 354 10.77 -18.09 -17.36
CA TYR A 354 11.04 -17.49 -18.67
C TYR A 354 11.23 -15.97 -18.57
N ILE A 355 12.36 -15.50 -19.10
CA ILE A 355 12.66 -14.07 -19.27
C ILE A 355 12.54 -13.72 -20.75
N HIS A 356 11.71 -12.73 -21.06
CA HIS A 356 11.55 -12.27 -22.43
C HIS A 356 12.84 -11.58 -22.92
N PRO A 357 13.39 -11.93 -24.12
CA PRO A 357 14.69 -11.42 -24.57
C PRO A 357 14.72 -9.92 -24.91
N VAL A 358 13.55 -9.29 -25.08
CA VAL A 358 13.42 -7.88 -25.50
C VAL A 358 12.99 -6.96 -24.36
N TYR A 359 12.19 -7.46 -23.40
CA TYR A 359 11.57 -6.66 -22.34
C TYR A 359 12.13 -6.98 -20.96
#